data_4d1ec54267c119569194289ff5f31948
#
_entry.id   4d1ec54267c119569194289ff5f31948
#
_cell.length_a   1.000
_cell.length_b   1.000
_cell.length_c   1.000
_cell.angle_alpha   90.00
_cell.angle_beta   90.00
_cell.angle_gamma   90.00
#
_symmetry.space_group_name_H-M   'P 1'
#
loop_
_entity.id
_entity.type
_entity.pdbx_description
1 polymer ?
#
loop_
_entity_poly.entity_id
_entity_poly.type
_entity_poly.pdbx_seq_one_letter_code
_entity_poly.pdbx_strand_id
1 'polypeptide(L)'
;MRMSRMLMPTLKEVPSDAEITSHQLMLRAGMIRKMASGIYNQLPMGIRVFRKVEDIIREELNAKGAQEISCALLVPAELWQESGRWDVMGPEMFRLKDRNGRDYCLGPTHEETFTHIVRNEITSYKQLPLNLYQIETKFRDERRPRFGVMRTRNFTMKDAYSFDADQEGLDKSYDDMFDAYTRIFARCELDNSPVQADSGAMGGSASAEFMVKSEVGEDEIVFCSGCDYAANIEKATSVNHEASTEEMKEMSEIETPNVHTIEELQDFFKMDAGQFAKTLIYYADGKTVAVVVRGDRDVNETKVANAIGGAVEFELASEDTIKAVTGAEVGFAGPIGIKADYLFIDQEVVDQRNVIVGANKTGYHIQNANFGRDFEGQVGDFRNVQEGDKCPKCGQPLEIMRGVEVGHIFKLGTKYSESMGATFLDQNGKSQPIIMGCYGIGVERTVAAVIEQHHDENGIIWPLAIAPYHVVVVPVNVKKEEHLENAEKIYKELEAAGVEVLLDDRNERAGFKFKDSDLLGIPMRITVGKDIVDGKVEFKLRKEADKEIISVDEVLDRVKAEFVKNNVKLG
;
A
#
# COMPACT_ATOMS: atom_id res chain seq x y z
N MET A 1 9.28 33.21 -0.85
CA MET A 1 9.32 33.13 0.65
C MET A 1 10.73 33.33 1.15
N ARG A 2 10.92 34.03 2.29
CA ARG A 2 12.26 34.23 2.92
C ARG A 2 12.50 33.20 4.01
N MET A 3 13.65 32.52 3.99
CA MET A 3 13.98 31.47 4.97
C MET A 3 14.14 32.01 6.40
N SER A 4 14.58 33.27 6.56
CA SER A 4 14.67 33.92 7.88
C SER A 4 13.31 34.08 8.60
N ARG A 5 12.19 33.95 7.89
CA ARG A 5 10.83 34.12 8.40
C ARG A 5 10.00 32.83 8.38
N MET A 6 10.62 31.72 8.01
CA MET A 6 9.94 30.42 7.84
C MET A 6 10.20 29.51 9.03
N LEU A 7 9.16 28.83 9.51
CA LEU A 7 9.34 27.71 10.42
C LEU A 7 9.92 26.51 9.64
N MET A 8 11.21 26.35 9.73
CA MET A 8 11.98 25.33 9.02
C MET A 8 13.04 24.72 9.96
N PRO A 9 12.60 23.89 10.92
CA PRO A 9 13.47 23.35 11.97
C PRO A 9 14.24 22.13 11.46
N THR A 10 15.26 22.35 10.62
CA THR A 10 16.17 21.29 10.13
C THR A 10 16.97 20.67 11.27
N LEU A 11 17.25 19.37 11.17
CA LEU A 11 18.02 18.61 12.15
C LEU A 11 19.31 18.08 11.50
N LYS A 12 20.43 18.17 12.23
CA LYS A 12 21.73 17.59 11.79
C LYS A 12 21.73 16.09 11.95
N GLU A 13 21.29 15.63 13.12
CA GLU A 13 21.29 14.23 13.51
C GLU A 13 19.97 13.55 13.13
N VAL A 14 20.06 12.26 12.86
CA VAL A 14 18.89 11.41 12.64
C VAL A 14 18.25 11.12 14.00
N PRO A 15 16.93 11.36 14.18
CA PRO A 15 16.23 10.94 15.39
C PRO A 15 16.31 9.42 15.58
N SER A 16 16.55 8.98 16.81
CA SER A 16 16.79 7.57 17.14
C SER A 16 15.61 6.63 16.86
N ASP A 17 14.41 7.17 16.72
CA ASP A 17 13.18 6.42 16.43
C ASP A 17 12.82 6.42 14.93
N ALA A 18 13.67 6.97 14.06
CA ALA A 18 13.49 6.98 12.62
C ALA A 18 14.27 5.84 11.96
N GLU A 19 13.57 4.81 11.51
CA GLU A 19 14.18 3.58 10.99
C GLU A 19 14.49 3.66 9.48
N ILE A 20 13.56 4.15 8.68
CA ILE A 20 13.67 4.19 7.20
C ILE A 20 14.08 5.58 6.70
N THR A 21 14.63 5.63 5.49
CA THR A 21 15.18 6.85 4.90
C THR A 21 14.17 7.98 4.78
N SER A 22 12.98 7.71 4.29
CA SER A 22 11.92 8.73 4.17
C SER A 22 11.55 9.33 5.51
N HIS A 23 11.39 8.51 6.56
CA HIS A 23 11.11 8.99 7.92
C HIS A 23 12.25 9.88 8.45
N GLN A 24 13.50 9.43 8.29
CA GLN A 24 14.67 10.19 8.69
C GLN A 24 14.75 11.55 7.99
N LEU A 25 14.61 11.56 6.68
CA LEU A 25 14.72 12.79 5.87
C LEU A 25 13.55 13.74 6.11
N MET A 26 12.31 13.26 6.24
CA MET A 26 11.15 14.11 6.55
C MET A 26 11.29 14.80 7.91
N LEU A 27 11.79 14.11 8.93
CA LEU A 27 12.08 14.70 10.24
C LEU A 27 13.24 15.71 10.16
N ARG A 28 14.35 15.33 9.50
CA ARG A 28 15.54 16.20 9.35
C ARG A 28 15.26 17.45 8.53
N ALA A 29 14.50 17.32 7.44
CA ALA A 29 14.09 18.44 6.59
C ALA A 29 13.01 19.34 7.21
N GLY A 30 12.52 19.01 8.41
CA GLY A 30 11.48 19.79 9.06
C GLY A 30 10.13 19.76 8.33
N MET A 31 9.79 18.64 7.70
CA MET A 31 8.51 18.43 7.03
C MET A 31 7.41 17.99 8.00
N ILE A 32 7.78 17.14 8.95
CA ILE A 32 6.88 16.58 9.95
C ILE A 32 7.47 16.64 11.35
N ARG A 33 6.60 16.55 12.38
CA ARG A 33 6.99 16.34 13.78
C ARG A 33 6.05 15.34 14.43
N LYS A 34 6.64 14.37 15.11
CA LYS A 34 5.92 13.35 15.86
C LYS A 34 5.22 13.99 17.06
N MET A 35 3.95 13.71 17.22
CA MET A 35 3.14 14.09 18.38
C MET A 35 2.95 12.90 19.32
N ALA A 36 2.65 11.73 18.73
CA ALA A 36 2.56 10.44 19.42
C ALA A 36 2.91 9.30 18.44
N SER A 37 2.90 8.06 18.90
CA SER A 37 3.11 6.91 18.02
C SER A 37 2.06 6.86 16.91
N GLY A 38 2.50 6.94 15.65
CA GLY A 38 1.64 6.97 14.47
C GLY A 38 0.84 8.27 14.29
N ILE A 39 1.20 9.35 14.99
CA ILE A 39 0.54 10.66 14.87
C ILE A 39 1.59 11.74 14.64
N TYR A 40 1.49 12.43 13.50
CA TYR A 40 2.44 13.43 13.06
C TYR A 40 1.75 14.76 12.72
N ASN A 41 2.39 15.87 13.11
CA ASN A 41 2.04 17.19 12.62
C ASN A 41 2.82 17.48 11.33
N GLN A 42 2.15 18.02 10.33
CA GLN A 42 2.76 18.47 9.08
C GLN A 42 3.23 19.93 9.25
N LEU A 43 4.49 20.20 8.92
CA LEU A 43 5.09 21.53 8.98
C LEU A 43 5.08 22.22 7.60
N PRO A 44 5.41 23.52 7.49
CA PRO A 44 5.25 24.28 6.25
C PRO A 44 5.89 23.65 5.00
N MET A 45 7.05 23.00 5.13
CA MET A 45 7.68 22.29 4.00
C MET A 45 6.89 21.05 3.60
N GLY A 46 6.43 20.26 4.58
CA GLY A 46 5.68 19.04 4.33
C GLY A 46 4.32 19.29 3.69
N ILE A 47 3.53 20.21 4.26
CA ILE A 47 2.18 20.50 3.75
C ILE A 47 2.20 21.03 2.30
N ARG A 48 3.27 21.69 1.85
CA ARG A 48 3.41 22.13 0.46
C ARG A 48 3.54 20.94 -0.48
N VAL A 49 4.36 19.96 -0.12
CA VAL A 49 4.55 18.74 -0.93
C VAL A 49 3.26 17.92 -0.97
N PHE A 50 2.63 17.69 0.17
CA PHE A 50 1.36 16.94 0.23
C PHE A 50 0.28 17.59 -0.65
N ARG A 51 0.09 18.91 -0.56
CA ARG A 51 -0.87 19.64 -1.40
C ARG A 51 -0.57 19.54 -2.89
N LYS A 52 0.70 19.54 -3.30
CA LYS A 52 1.04 19.35 -4.72
C LYS A 52 0.68 17.95 -5.22
N VAL A 53 0.87 16.92 -4.40
CA VAL A 53 0.40 15.57 -4.73
C VAL A 53 -1.13 15.54 -4.80
N GLU A 54 -1.83 16.17 -3.84
CA GLU A 54 -3.29 16.31 -3.88
C GLU A 54 -3.77 17.04 -5.15
N ASP A 55 -3.09 18.09 -5.58
CA ASP A 55 -3.44 18.86 -6.78
C ASP A 55 -3.24 18.03 -8.05
N ILE A 56 -2.16 17.24 -8.14
CA ILE A 56 -1.96 16.28 -9.24
C ILE A 56 -3.11 15.27 -9.26
N ILE A 57 -3.50 14.76 -8.10
CA ILE A 57 -4.62 13.82 -7.98
C ILE A 57 -5.92 14.47 -8.49
N ARG A 58 -6.23 15.70 -8.05
CA ARG A 58 -7.42 16.45 -8.50
C ARG A 58 -7.45 16.63 -10.00
N GLU A 59 -6.33 17.06 -10.59
CA GLU A 59 -6.24 17.29 -12.03
C GLU A 59 -6.53 16.01 -12.83
N GLU A 60 -5.93 14.88 -12.45
CA GLU A 60 -6.11 13.63 -13.18
C GLU A 60 -7.51 13.03 -12.98
N LEU A 61 -8.09 13.11 -11.78
CA LEU A 61 -9.45 12.64 -11.53
C LEU A 61 -10.51 13.52 -12.24
N ASN A 62 -10.35 14.84 -12.14
CA ASN A 62 -11.26 15.78 -12.83
C ASN A 62 -11.21 15.59 -14.36
N ALA A 63 -10.03 15.27 -14.93
CA ALA A 63 -9.89 14.95 -16.35
C ALA A 63 -10.67 13.68 -16.76
N LYS A 64 -10.96 12.78 -15.81
CA LYS A 64 -11.82 11.61 -16.00
C LYS A 64 -13.30 11.87 -15.68
N GLY A 65 -13.66 13.12 -15.35
CA GLY A 65 -15.04 13.51 -15.03
C GLY A 65 -15.47 13.18 -13.60
N ALA A 66 -14.55 12.77 -12.72
CA ALA A 66 -14.84 12.61 -11.30
C ALA A 66 -15.08 13.97 -10.62
N GLN A 67 -15.92 13.99 -9.59
CA GLN A 67 -16.34 15.21 -8.90
C GLN A 67 -15.92 15.17 -7.42
N GLU A 68 -15.24 16.22 -6.96
CA GLU A 68 -14.81 16.34 -5.57
C GLU A 68 -15.96 16.70 -4.66
N ILE A 69 -16.09 15.96 -3.55
CA ILE A 69 -16.97 16.28 -2.42
C ILE A 69 -16.17 16.24 -1.12
N SER A 70 -16.74 16.71 -0.01
CA SER A 70 -16.15 16.56 1.33
C SER A 70 -17.20 15.96 2.25
N CYS A 71 -16.90 14.80 2.82
CA CYS A 71 -17.79 14.10 3.75
C CYS A 71 -17.41 14.40 5.21
N ALA A 72 -18.38 14.23 6.11
CA ALA A 72 -18.12 14.29 7.54
C ALA A 72 -17.20 13.14 7.97
N LEU A 73 -16.18 13.47 8.78
CA LEU A 73 -15.23 12.47 9.31
C LEU A 73 -15.81 11.72 10.52
N LEU A 74 -16.76 12.35 11.22
CA LEU A 74 -17.52 11.72 12.29
C LEU A 74 -18.75 11.04 11.70
N VAL A 75 -18.78 9.72 11.70
CA VAL A 75 -19.77 8.91 11.01
C VAL A 75 -20.67 8.21 12.03
N PRO A 76 -22.02 8.28 11.91
CA PRO A 76 -22.94 7.52 12.74
C PRO A 76 -22.74 6.01 12.56
N ALA A 77 -22.83 5.27 13.69
CA ALA A 77 -22.67 3.81 13.69
C ALA A 77 -23.71 3.10 12.80
N GLU A 78 -24.91 3.68 12.67
CA GLU A 78 -26.02 3.11 11.93
C GLU A 78 -25.66 2.81 10.47
N LEU A 79 -24.86 3.68 9.80
CA LEU A 79 -24.44 3.45 8.42
C LEU A 79 -23.54 2.20 8.30
N TRP A 80 -22.65 2.02 9.25
CA TRP A 80 -21.75 0.86 9.31
C TRP A 80 -22.47 -0.42 9.71
N GLN A 81 -23.53 -0.30 10.53
CA GLN A 81 -24.41 -1.41 10.89
C GLN A 81 -25.26 -1.84 9.68
N GLU A 82 -25.76 -0.89 8.88
CA GLU A 82 -26.49 -1.20 7.64
C GLU A 82 -25.64 -1.99 6.64
N SER A 83 -24.36 -1.64 6.47
CA SER A 83 -23.45 -2.39 5.59
C SER A 83 -22.97 -3.73 6.16
N GLY A 84 -23.21 -3.97 7.46
CA GLY A 84 -22.72 -5.13 8.20
C GLY A 84 -21.23 -5.06 8.56
N ARG A 85 -20.56 -3.91 8.33
CA ARG A 85 -19.12 -3.77 8.56
C ARG A 85 -18.75 -3.23 9.95
N TRP A 86 -19.72 -2.83 10.76
CA TRP A 86 -19.44 -2.32 12.11
C TRP A 86 -18.59 -3.28 12.95
N ASP A 87 -18.91 -4.57 12.92
CA ASP A 87 -18.16 -5.58 13.67
C ASP A 87 -16.95 -6.11 12.89
N VAL A 88 -17.06 -6.23 11.56
CA VAL A 88 -15.99 -6.72 10.66
C VAL A 88 -14.73 -5.85 10.72
N MET A 89 -14.87 -4.52 10.85
CA MET A 89 -13.71 -3.62 10.99
C MET A 89 -12.98 -3.77 12.33
N GLY A 90 -13.57 -4.46 13.29
CA GLY A 90 -12.94 -4.85 14.54
C GLY A 90 -12.32 -3.69 15.34
N PRO A 91 -11.17 -3.92 15.98
CA PRO A 91 -10.51 -2.93 16.84
C PRO A 91 -9.80 -1.81 16.07
N GLU A 92 -9.65 -1.90 14.75
CA GLU A 92 -9.01 -0.85 13.94
C GLU A 92 -9.89 0.40 13.78
N MET A 93 -11.17 0.29 14.07
CA MET A 93 -12.09 1.41 14.01
C MET A 93 -12.06 2.21 15.31
N PHE A 94 -11.75 3.52 15.25
CA PHE A 94 -11.95 4.44 16.38
C PHE A 94 -13.44 4.66 16.63
N ARG A 95 -13.97 4.06 17.70
CA ARG A 95 -15.37 4.18 18.12
C ARG A 95 -15.50 5.15 19.29
N LEU A 96 -16.58 5.93 19.29
CA LEU A 96 -16.86 6.93 20.33
C LEU A 96 -18.35 7.06 20.57
N LYS A 97 -18.72 7.65 21.71
CA LYS A 97 -20.12 7.97 22.03
C LYS A 97 -20.30 9.49 22.16
N ASP A 98 -21.44 9.99 21.67
CA ASP A 98 -21.83 11.36 21.96
C ASP A 98 -22.34 11.52 23.40
N ARG A 99 -22.69 12.75 23.79
CA ARG A 99 -23.21 13.06 25.14
C ARG A 99 -24.53 12.35 25.45
N ASN A 100 -25.25 11.90 24.43
CA ASN A 100 -26.52 11.19 24.56
C ASN A 100 -26.34 9.67 24.54
N GLY A 101 -25.10 9.18 24.47
CA GLY A 101 -24.76 7.76 24.43
C GLY A 101 -24.91 7.10 23.05
N ARG A 102 -25.09 7.88 21.97
CA ARG A 102 -25.16 7.35 20.61
C ARG A 102 -23.78 7.00 20.10
N ASP A 103 -23.67 5.88 19.38
CA ASP A 103 -22.41 5.39 18.82
C ASP A 103 -22.04 6.09 17.52
N TYR A 104 -20.75 6.43 17.39
CA TYR A 104 -20.12 6.99 16.22
C TYR A 104 -18.76 6.33 15.99
N CYS A 105 -18.19 6.54 14.80
CA CYS A 105 -16.79 6.27 14.54
C CYS A 105 -16.10 7.45 13.83
N LEU A 106 -14.78 7.48 13.90
CA LEU A 106 -13.97 8.27 12.98
C LEU A 106 -13.75 7.42 11.72
N GLY A 107 -14.10 7.96 10.54
CA GLY A 107 -14.12 7.19 9.30
C GLY A 107 -12.76 6.59 8.91
N PRO A 108 -12.60 5.26 8.91
CA PRO A 108 -11.41 4.59 8.37
C PRO A 108 -11.42 4.53 6.84
N THR A 109 -12.58 4.62 6.25
CA THR A 109 -12.93 4.67 4.83
C THR A 109 -14.39 5.17 4.71
N HIS A 110 -14.93 5.43 3.53
CA HIS A 110 -16.24 6.11 3.40
C HIS A 110 -17.20 5.45 2.39
N GLU A 111 -17.11 4.16 2.11
CA GLU A 111 -18.06 3.44 1.25
C GLU A 111 -19.50 3.68 1.69
N GLU A 112 -19.76 3.54 2.98
CA GLU A 112 -21.09 3.72 3.59
C GLU A 112 -21.60 5.15 3.42
N THR A 113 -20.73 6.14 3.64
CA THR A 113 -21.11 7.55 3.55
C THR A 113 -21.45 7.95 2.11
N PHE A 114 -20.64 7.53 1.14
CA PHE A 114 -20.91 7.80 -0.28
C PHE A 114 -22.15 7.06 -0.77
N THR A 115 -22.33 5.81 -0.38
CA THR A 115 -23.55 5.03 -0.68
C THR A 115 -24.80 5.70 -0.08
N HIS A 116 -24.71 6.23 1.14
CA HIS A 116 -25.79 6.97 1.79
C HIS A 116 -26.16 8.24 1.02
N ILE A 117 -25.19 9.00 0.53
CA ILE A 117 -25.42 10.20 -0.29
C ILE A 117 -26.13 9.78 -1.58
N VAL A 118 -25.57 8.82 -2.31
CA VAL A 118 -26.02 8.43 -3.64
C VAL A 118 -27.43 7.80 -3.59
N ARG A 119 -27.75 6.95 -2.60
CA ARG A 119 -29.08 6.35 -2.48
C ARG A 119 -30.22 7.35 -2.33
N ASN A 120 -29.93 8.55 -1.83
CA ASN A 120 -30.92 9.60 -1.65
C ASN A 120 -31.04 10.54 -2.85
N GLU A 121 -30.01 10.61 -3.70
CA GLU A 121 -29.90 11.58 -4.79
C GLU A 121 -30.09 10.92 -6.18
N ILE A 122 -29.74 9.64 -6.34
CA ILE A 122 -29.80 8.93 -7.61
C ILE A 122 -31.04 8.03 -7.62
N THR A 123 -31.91 8.28 -8.59
CA THR A 123 -33.19 7.55 -8.77
C THR A 123 -33.35 6.94 -10.15
N SER A 124 -32.55 7.33 -11.13
CA SER A 124 -32.69 6.94 -12.53
C SER A 124 -31.35 6.61 -13.17
N TYR A 125 -31.34 5.61 -14.07
CA TYR A 125 -30.19 5.26 -14.89
C TYR A 125 -29.59 6.44 -15.66
N LYS A 126 -30.37 7.50 -15.95
CA LYS A 126 -29.91 8.71 -16.66
C LYS A 126 -28.91 9.55 -15.86
N GLN A 127 -28.80 9.30 -14.55
CA GLN A 127 -27.87 9.98 -13.64
C GLN A 127 -26.57 9.21 -13.47
N LEU A 128 -26.44 8.03 -14.08
CA LEU A 128 -25.29 7.15 -14.08
C LEU A 128 -24.60 7.15 -15.46
N PRO A 129 -23.29 6.92 -15.57
CA PRO A 129 -22.36 6.68 -14.46
C PRO A 129 -22.05 7.94 -13.65
N LEU A 130 -21.65 7.78 -12.40
CA LEU A 130 -21.21 8.86 -11.51
C LEU A 130 -19.93 8.43 -10.80
N ASN A 131 -18.95 9.33 -10.75
CA ASN A 131 -17.74 9.13 -9.96
C ASN A 131 -17.55 10.32 -9.01
N LEU A 132 -17.54 10.02 -7.71
CA LEU A 132 -17.35 11.01 -6.66
C LEU A 132 -16.06 10.69 -5.89
N TYR A 133 -15.31 11.72 -5.47
CA TYR A 133 -14.12 11.53 -4.65
C TYR A 133 -13.98 12.60 -3.57
N GLN A 134 -13.16 12.29 -2.59
CA GLN A 134 -12.69 13.25 -1.59
C GLN A 134 -11.19 13.08 -1.34
N ILE A 135 -10.57 14.11 -0.78
CA ILE A 135 -9.21 14.05 -0.24
C ILE A 135 -9.33 14.49 1.23
N GLU A 136 -9.43 13.52 2.13
CA GLU A 136 -9.77 13.77 3.53
C GLU A 136 -9.00 12.85 4.47
N THR A 137 -8.89 13.27 5.72
CA THR A 137 -8.25 12.46 6.77
C THR A 137 -9.04 11.19 7.07
N LYS A 138 -8.32 10.07 7.16
CA LYS A 138 -8.82 8.78 7.64
C LYS A 138 -8.21 8.45 8.99
N PHE A 139 -8.92 7.62 9.76
CA PHE A 139 -8.51 7.23 11.10
C PHE A 139 -8.56 5.70 11.22
N ARG A 140 -7.40 5.11 11.56
CA ARG A 140 -7.29 3.67 11.82
C ARG A 140 -6.49 3.48 13.11
N ASP A 141 -7.03 2.74 14.08
CA ASP A 141 -6.31 2.46 15.33
C ASP A 141 -5.26 1.37 15.12
N GLU A 142 -4.27 1.72 14.33
CA GLU A 142 -3.14 0.84 14.02
C GLU A 142 -2.48 0.33 15.29
N ARG A 143 -2.40 -0.99 15.42
CA ARG A 143 -1.78 -1.65 16.58
C ARG A 143 -0.28 -1.36 16.66
N ARG A 144 0.40 -1.30 15.50
CA ARG A 144 1.85 -1.09 15.39
C ARG A 144 2.17 -0.05 14.30
N PRO A 145 1.91 1.25 14.57
CA PRO A 145 2.34 2.30 13.65
C PRO A 145 3.86 2.28 13.53
N ARG A 146 4.37 2.39 12.30
CA ARG A 146 5.81 2.33 12.03
C ARG A 146 6.17 3.06 10.73
N PHE A 147 7.46 3.25 10.51
CA PHE A 147 8.00 3.83 9.28
C PHE A 147 7.49 5.25 8.98
N GLY A 148 7.39 6.11 10.02
CA GLY A 148 6.97 7.49 9.86
C GLY A 148 5.55 7.60 9.34
N VAL A 149 5.37 8.26 8.18
CA VAL A 149 4.05 8.47 7.57
C VAL A 149 3.61 7.33 6.65
N MET A 150 4.38 6.25 6.55
CA MET A 150 3.98 5.07 5.77
C MET A 150 2.78 4.35 6.41
N ARG A 151 2.78 4.21 7.75
CA ARG A 151 1.71 3.55 8.51
C ARG A 151 1.39 4.31 9.79
N THR A 152 0.34 5.10 9.74
CA THR A 152 -0.09 6.04 10.79
C THR A 152 -1.53 5.78 11.22
N ARG A 153 -1.92 6.40 12.34
CA ARG A 153 -3.28 6.32 12.89
C ARG A 153 -4.23 7.35 12.27
N ASN A 154 -3.69 8.43 11.76
CA ASN A 154 -4.42 9.40 10.94
C ASN A 154 -3.57 9.79 9.74
N PHE A 155 -4.17 9.81 8.56
CA PHE A 155 -3.51 10.10 7.29
C PHE A 155 -4.50 10.65 6.27
N THR A 156 -4.01 11.38 5.30
CA THR A 156 -4.82 11.88 4.18
C THR A 156 -4.93 10.80 3.11
N MET A 157 -6.15 10.48 2.74
CA MET A 157 -6.45 9.57 1.64
C MET A 157 -7.31 10.28 0.60
N LYS A 158 -6.94 10.17 -0.67
CA LYS A 158 -7.90 10.32 -1.74
C LYS A 158 -8.66 9.01 -1.84
N ASP A 159 -9.94 9.06 -1.61
CA ASP A 159 -10.86 7.95 -1.84
C ASP A 159 -11.95 8.38 -2.83
N ALA A 160 -12.10 7.58 -3.89
CA ALA A 160 -13.08 7.78 -4.93
C ALA A 160 -14.01 6.56 -5.00
N TYR A 161 -15.25 6.80 -5.44
CA TYR A 161 -16.29 5.79 -5.56
C TYR A 161 -17.01 5.99 -6.88
N SER A 162 -17.04 4.95 -7.70
CA SER A 162 -17.87 4.94 -8.90
C SER A 162 -19.21 4.26 -8.64
N PHE A 163 -20.22 4.75 -9.35
CA PHE A 163 -21.60 4.28 -9.31
C PHE A 163 -22.05 4.07 -10.75
N ASP A 164 -22.35 2.81 -11.08
CA ASP A 164 -22.58 2.37 -12.45
C ASP A 164 -23.89 1.59 -12.55
N ALA A 165 -24.51 1.61 -13.73
CA ALA A 165 -25.77 0.92 -13.96
C ALA A 165 -25.61 -0.58 -14.25
N ASP A 166 -24.46 -0.98 -14.75
CA ASP A 166 -24.15 -2.34 -15.18
C ASP A 166 -22.66 -2.66 -15.04
N GLN A 167 -22.28 -3.90 -15.32
CA GLN A 167 -20.89 -4.36 -15.21
C GLN A 167 -19.97 -3.68 -16.24
N GLU A 168 -20.46 -3.37 -17.44
CA GLU A 168 -19.68 -2.68 -18.47
C GLU A 168 -19.32 -1.26 -18.01
N GLY A 169 -20.27 -0.57 -17.36
CA GLY A 169 -20.03 0.72 -16.72
C GLY A 169 -18.96 0.66 -15.63
N LEU A 170 -19.05 -0.34 -14.73
CA LEU A 170 -18.04 -0.56 -13.69
C LEU A 170 -16.66 -0.85 -14.30
N ASP A 171 -16.59 -1.68 -15.34
CA ASP A 171 -15.33 -2.02 -15.99
C ASP A 171 -14.68 -0.77 -16.59
N LYS A 172 -15.48 0.08 -17.24
CA LYS A 172 -15.01 1.37 -17.77
C LYS A 172 -14.56 2.33 -16.66
N SER A 173 -15.33 2.47 -15.60
CA SER A 173 -14.96 3.31 -14.45
C SER A 173 -13.66 2.85 -13.80
N TYR A 174 -13.46 1.54 -13.70
CA TYR A 174 -12.23 0.92 -13.20
C TYR A 174 -11.03 1.23 -14.09
N ASP A 175 -11.17 1.07 -15.41
CA ASP A 175 -10.10 1.35 -16.38
C ASP A 175 -9.75 2.84 -16.40
N ASP A 176 -10.73 3.74 -16.31
CA ASP A 176 -10.51 5.19 -16.19
C ASP A 176 -9.72 5.55 -14.94
N MET A 177 -10.00 4.90 -13.79
CA MET A 177 -9.25 5.10 -12.56
C MET A 177 -7.86 4.47 -12.62
N PHE A 178 -7.71 3.31 -13.25
CA PHE A 178 -6.40 2.69 -13.48
C PHE A 178 -5.48 3.61 -14.29
N ASP A 179 -5.97 4.20 -15.39
CA ASP A 179 -5.23 5.18 -16.19
C ASP A 179 -4.90 6.44 -15.38
N ALA A 180 -5.86 6.98 -14.62
CA ALA A 180 -5.63 8.14 -13.76
C ALA A 180 -4.50 7.89 -12.74
N TYR A 181 -4.49 6.73 -12.07
CA TYR A 181 -3.45 6.36 -11.11
C TYR A 181 -2.08 6.24 -11.76
N THR A 182 -2.02 5.57 -12.92
CA THR A 182 -0.79 5.46 -13.71
C THR A 182 -0.20 6.84 -14.01
N ARG A 183 -1.06 7.81 -14.39
CA ARG A 183 -0.62 9.18 -14.67
C ARG A 183 -0.25 9.96 -13.42
N ILE A 184 -0.99 9.80 -12.31
CA ILE A 184 -0.68 10.44 -11.03
C ILE A 184 0.73 10.04 -10.57
N PHE A 185 1.02 8.75 -10.53
CA PHE A 185 2.31 8.26 -10.07
C PHE A 185 3.45 8.60 -11.04
N ALA A 186 3.20 8.56 -12.35
CA ALA A 186 4.18 9.02 -13.34
C ALA A 186 4.53 10.51 -13.19
N ARG A 187 3.54 11.37 -12.89
CA ARG A 187 3.77 12.80 -12.62
C ARG A 187 4.53 13.04 -11.31
N CYS A 188 4.42 12.13 -10.35
CA CYS A 188 5.24 12.13 -9.14
C CYS A 188 6.62 11.49 -9.34
N GLU A 189 6.98 11.08 -10.57
CA GLU A 189 8.19 10.31 -10.92
C GLU A 189 8.36 9.06 -10.05
N LEU A 190 7.25 8.44 -9.63
CA LEU A 190 7.24 7.26 -8.79
C LEU A 190 7.18 5.99 -9.65
N ASP A 191 8.26 5.22 -9.64
CA ASP A 191 8.28 3.91 -10.30
C ASP A 191 7.46 2.91 -9.49
N ASN A 192 6.42 2.39 -10.12
CA ASN A 192 5.48 1.47 -9.50
C ASN A 192 5.01 0.40 -10.49
N SER A 193 4.47 -0.68 -9.96
CA SER A 193 3.88 -1.77 -10.74
C SER A 193 2.48 -2.09 -10.22
N PRO A 194 1.46 -2.05 -11.06
CA PRO A 194 0.15 -2.56 -10.67
C PRO A 194 0.21 -4.09 -10.55
N VAL A 195 -0.31 -4.63 -9.45
CA VAL A 195 -0.33 -6.05 -9.14
C VAL A 195 -1.74 -6.49 -8.79
N GLN A 196 -2.08 -7.75 -9.09
CA GLN A 196 -3.34 -8.34 -8.67
C GLN A 196 -3.34 -8.51 -7.15
N ALA A 197 -4.46 -8.16 -6.51
CA ALA A 197 -4.60 -8.22 -5.07
C ALA A 197 -5.87 -8.98 -4.64
N ASP A 198 -5.91 -9.37 -3.39
CA ASP A 198 -7.14 -9.86 -2.76
C ASP A 198 -8.04 -8.67 -2.37
N SER A 199 -9.35 -8.86 -2.39
CA SER A 199 -10.31 -7.80 -2.06
C SER A 199 -10.55 -7.66 -0.55
N GLY A 200 -10.16 -8.64 0.25
CA GLY A 200 -10.26 -8.64 1.71
C GLY A 200 -11.63 -8.23 2.26
N ALA A 201 -11.63 -7.50 3.36
CA ALA A 201 -12.83 -6.97 4.02
C ALA A 201 -13.63 -5.99 3.13
N MET A 202 -13.01 -5.38 2.12
CA MET A 202 -13.70 -4.51 1.16
C MET A 202 -14.68 -5.31 0.31
N GLY A 203 -14.33 -6.54 -0.06
CA GLY A 203 -15.11 -7.40 -0.93
C GLY A 203 -15.05 -6.99 -2.41
N GLY A 204 -15.81 -7.67 -3.25
CA GLY A 204 -15.84 -7.44 -4.69
C GLY A 204 -15.21 -8.56 -5.50
N SER A 205 -15.17 -8.37 -6.83
CA SER A 205 -14.77 -9.42 -7.77
C SER A 205 -13.31 -9.32 -8.25
N ALA A 206 -12.70 -8.14 -8.13
CA ALA A 206 -11.32 -7.89 -8.54
C ALA A 206 -10.75 -6.68 -7.83
N SER A 207 -9.45 -6.71 -7.58
CA SER A 207 -8.70 -5.56 -7.11
C SER A 207 -7.27 -5.53 -7.67
N ALA A 208 -6.68 -4.34 -7.73
CA ALA A 208 -5.28 -4.14 -8.09
C ALA A 208 -4.64 -3.09 -7.19
N GLU A 209 -3.44 -3.38 -6.73
CA GLU A 209 -2.58 -2.50 -5.95
C GLU A 209 -1.50 -1.89 -6.84
N PHE A 210 -1.24 -0.61 -6.64
CA PHE A 210 -0.08 0.07 -7.23
C PHE A 210 1.06 0.00 -6.22
N MET A 211 2.02 -0.87 -6.51
CA MET A 211 3.11 -1.23 -5.61
C MET A 211 4.41 -0.59 -6.03
N VAL A 212 5.07 0.04 -5.08
CA VAL A 212 6.41 0.60 -5.22
C VAL A 212 7.41 -0.41 -4.67
N LYS A 213 8.37 -0.83 -5.49
CA LYS A 213 9.45 -1.71 -5.07
C LYS A 213 10.29 -1.04 -3.98
N SER A 214 10.41 -1.67 -2.82
CA SER A 214 11.14 -1.11 -1.68
C SER A 214 11.54 -2.20 -0.71
N GLU A 215 12.81 -2.23 -0.31
CA GLU A 215 13.31 -3.18 0.70
C GLU A 215 12.63 -3.00 2.07
N VAL A 216 12.12 -1.80 2.33
CA VAL A 216 11.38 -1.47 3.56
C VAL A 216 9.86 -1.69 3.42
N GLY A 217 9.40 -2.24 2.28
CA GLY A 217 8.00 -2.57 2.06
C GLY A 217 7.49 -3.62 3.05
N GLU A 218 6.20 -3.54 3.38
CA GLU A 218 5.55 -4.48 4.28
C GLU A 218 4.99 -5.68 3.53
N ASP A 219 4.59 -5.48 2.27
CA ASP A 219 3.91 -6.48 1.45
C ASP A 219 4.90 -7.21 0.55
N GLU A 220 4.68 -8.50 0.39
CA GLU A 220 5.43 -9.33 -0.55
C GLU A 220 4.70 -9.38 -1.90
N ILE A 221 5.44 -9.08 -2.96
CA ILE A 221 4.95 -9.08 -4.33
C ILE A 221 5.61 -10.19 -5.09
N VAL A 222 4.81 -11.02 -5.73
CA VAL A 222 5.25 -12.07 -6.66
C VAL A 222 5.17 -11.53 -8.09
N PHE A 223 6.24 -11.62 -8.84
CA PHE A 223 6.26 -11.18 -10.22
C PHE A 223 7.03 -12.15 -11.11
N CYS A 224 6.77 -12.10 -12.41
CA CYS A 224 7.44 -12.90 -13.42
C CYS A 224 8.35 -12.02 -14.28
N SER A 225 9.63 -12.40 -14.42
CA SER A 225 10.56 -11.69 -15.30
C SER A 225 10.31 -11.98 -16.80
N GLY A 226 9.53 -13.02 -17.11
CA GLY A 226 9.25 -13.44 -18.48
C GLY A 226 7.93 -12.95 -19.08
N CYS A 227 7.02 -12.42 -18.27
CA CYS A 227 5.72 -11.89 -18.72
C CYS A 227 5.17 -10.82 -17.74
N ASP A 228 3.96 -10.33 -17.99
CA ASP A 228 3.26 -9.31 -17.21
C ASP A 228 2.56 -9.83 -15.93
N TYR A 229 2.85 -11.07 -15.49
CA TYR A 229 2.26 -11.59 -14.26
C TYR A 229 2.87 -10.93 -13.04
N ALA A 230 2.02 -10.28 -12.24
CA ALA A 230 2.36 -9.73 -10.94
C ALA A 230 1.14 -9.81 -10.00
N ALA A 231 1.37 -10.23 -8.75
CA ALA A 231 0.33 -10.34 -7.74
C ALA A 231 0.91 -10.13 -6.33
N ASN A 232 0.09 -9.61 -5.41
CA ASN A 232 0.39 -9.68 -3.98
C ASN A 232 0.46 -11.15 -3.55
N ILE A 233 1.33 -11.49 -2.59
CA ILE A 233 1.52 -12.87 -2.11
C ILE A 233 0.21 -13.54 -1.69
N GLU A 234 -0.72 -12.77 -1.12
CA GLU A 234 -2.04 -13.25 -0.70
C GLU A 234 -2.89 -13.78 -1.87
N LYS A 235 -2.69 -13.24 -3.07
CA LYS A 235 -3.42 -13.58 -4.29
C LYS A 235 -2.62 -14.45 -5.25
N ALA A 236 -1.29 -14.43 -5.14
CA ALA A 236 -0.39 -15.07 -6.07
C ALA A 236 -0.66 -16.59 -6.19
N THR A 237 -0.55 -17.09 -7.42
CA THR A 237 -0.63 -18.52 -7.74
C THR A 237 0.59 -18.96 -8.52
N SER A 238 0.89 -20.24 -8.49
CA SER A 238 1.96 -20.86 -9.29
C SER A 238 1.46 -22.15 -9.95
N VAL A 239 2.20 -22.62 -10.95
CA VAL A 239 1.93 -23.95 -11.54
C VAL A 239 2.25 -25.02 -10.51
N ASN A 240 1.33 -25.96 -10.32
CA ASN A 240 1.55 -27.11 -9.44
C ASN A 240 2.68 -28.00 -9.95
N HIS A 241 3.28 -28.78 -9.07
CA HIS A 241 4.18 -29.85 -9.47
C HIS A 241 3.43 -30.91 -10.30
N GLU A 242 4.16 -31.60 -11.14
CA GLU A 242 3.60 -32.72 -11.90
C GLU A 242 3.13 -33.81 -10.92
N ALA A 243 1.96 -34.39 -11.18
CA ALA A 243 1.42 -35.46 -10.35
C ALA A 243 2.35 -36.69 -10.35
N SER A 244 2.59 -37.23 -9.16
CA SER A 244 3.42 -38.40 -8.98
C SER A 244 2.77 -39.64 -9.64
N THR A 245 3.56 -40.40 -10.38
CA THR A 245 3.16 -41.65 -11.01
C THR A 245 3.57 -42.89 -10.20
N GLU A 246 4.11 -42.69 -8.98
CA GLU A 246 4.49 -43.79 -8.11
C GLU A 246 3.30 -44.69 -7.75
N GLU A 247 3.56 -45.99 -7.59
CA GLU A 247 2.56 -46.90 -7.05
C GLU A 247 2.28 -46.57 -5.56
N MET A 248 1.01 -46.63 -5.17
CA MET A 248 0.60 -46.45 -3.78
C MET A 248 1.08 -47.62 -2.93
N LYS A 249 1.91 -47.35 -1.94
CA LYS A 249 2.41 -48.33 -0.96
C LYS A 249 1.40 -48.52 0.19
N GLU A 250 1.56 -49.62 0.91
CA GLU A 250 0.76 -49.89 2.10
C GLU A 250 1.07 -48.84 3.19
N MET A 251 0.00 -48.27 3.78
CA MET A 251 0.08 -47.28 4.84
C MET A 251 0.58 -47.95 6.14
N SER A 252 1.46 -47.28 6.88
CA SER A 252 1.96 -47.76 8.16
C SER A 252 2.13 -46.63 9.16
N GLU A 253 1.79 -46.88 10.44
CA GLU A 253 2.09 -46.00 11.56
C GLU A 253 3.53 -46.20 12.04
N ILE A 254 4.25 -45.11 12.29
CA ILE A 254 5.66 -45.11 12.73
C ILE A 254 5.78 -44.29 13.99
N GLU A 255 6.46 -44.86 15.00
CA GLU A 255 6.78 -44.12 16.21
C GLU A 255 7.89 -43.09 15.96
N THR A 256 7.61 -41.83 16.29
CA THR A 256 8.49 -40.67 16.08
C THR A 256 8.54 -39.81 17.35
N PRO A 257 9.15 -40.34 18.43
CA PRO A 257 9.15 -39.67 19.73
C PRO A 257 9.95 -38.36 19.65
N ASN A 258 9.36 -37.25 20.15
CA ASN A 258 9.96 -35.91 20.18
C ASN A 258 10.29 -35.34 18.80
N VAL A 259 9.55 -35.72 17.75
CA VAL A 259 9.70 -35.18 16.39
C VAL A 259 8.44 -34.40 16.07
N HIS A 260 8.52 -33.06 16.10
CA HIS A 260 7.37 -32.16 16.02
C HIS A 260 7.37 -31.25 14.79
N THR A 261 8.56 -31.01 14.19
CA THR A 261 8.71 -30.10 13.05
C THR A 261 9.09 -30.83 11.77
N ILE A 262 8.91 -30.17 10.65
CA ILE A 262 9.30 -30.73 9.33
C ILE A 262 10.81 -30.97 9.27
N GLU A 263 11.63 -30.08 9.85
CA GLU A 263 13.09 -30.25 9.90
C GLU A 263 13.48 -31.48 10.72
N GLU A 264 12.85 -31.71 11.86
CA GLU A 264 13.07 -32.91 12.68
C GLU A 264 12.62 -34.19 11.94
N LEU A 265 11.50 -34.12 11.18
CA LEU A 265 11.04 -35.22 10.34
C LEU A 265 12.03 -35.52 9.19
N GLN A 266 12.57 -34.48 8.54
CA GLN A 266 13.61 -34.65 7.53
C GLN A 266 14.83 -35.37 8.09
N ASP A 267 15.26 -34.97 9.30
CA ASP A 267 16.38 -35.60 9.99
C ASP A 267 16.09 -37.03 10.41
N PHE A 268 14.88 -37.32 10.87
CA PHE A 268 14.46 -38.66 11.29
C PHE A 268 14.35 -39.64 10.12
N PHE A 269 13.64 -39.24 9.06
CA PHE A 269 13.39 -40.08 7.90
C PHE A 269 14.50 -40.04 6.83
N LYS A 270 15.40 -39.02 6.90
CA LYS A 270 16.41 -38.73 5.86
C LYS A 270 15.76 -38.47 4.50
N MET A 271 14.69 -37.70 4.49
CA MET A 271 13.87 -37.38 3.32
C MET A 271 13.72 -35.87 3.17
N ASP A 272 13.47 -35.40 1.93
CA ASP A 272 13.24 -33.97 1.67
C ASP A 272 11.88 -33.50 2.21
N ALA A 273 11.81 -32.21 2.61
CA ALA A 273 10.59 -31.61 3.15
C ALA A 273 9.36 -31.78 2.24
N GLY A 274 9.56 -31.78 0.93
CA GLY A 274 8.51 -32.01 -0.07
C GLY A 274 7.85 -33.38 -0.03
N GLN A 275 8.39 -34.37 0.69
CA GLN A 275 7.80 -35.70 0.85
C GLN A 275 6.86 -35.84 2.05
N PHE A 276 6.74 -34.77 2.83
CA PHE A 276 5.80 -34.67 3.92
C PHE A 276 4.60 -33.82 3.53
N ALA A 277 3.46 -34.06 4.19
CA ALA A 277 2.31 -33.15 4.16
C ALA A 277 1.98 -32.76 5.60
N LYS A 278 2.12 -31.45 5.91
CA LYS A 278 1.84 -30.90 7.21
C LYS A 278 0.40 -30.41 7.31
N THR A 279 -0.23 -30.66 8.46
CA THR A 279 -1.60 -30.21 8.76
C THR A 279 -1.54 -29.10 9.80
N LEU A 280 -1.99 -27.91 9.41
CA LEU A 280 -2.15 -26.76 10.29
C LEU A 280 -3.63 -26.60 10.65
N ILE A 281 -3.91 -26.22 11.90
CA ILE A 281 -5.26 -26.04 12.38
C ILE A 281 -5.44 -24.57 12.74
N TYR A 282 -6.48 -23.96 12.18
CA TYR A 282 -6.89 -22.59 12.44
C TYR A 282 -8.25 -22.57 13.14
N TYR A 283 -8.48 -21.48 13.84
CA TYR A 283 -9.75 -21.11 14.40
C TYR A 283 -10.35 -19.96 13.60
N ALA A 284 -11.58 -20.09 13.15
CA ALA A 284 -12.24 -19.12 12.30
C ALA A 284 -13.71 -18.94 12.76
N ASP A 285 -14.03 -17.81 13.41
CA ASP A 285 -15.39 -17.44 13.83
C ASP A 285 -16.17 -18.59 14.53
N GLY A 286 -15.53 -19.25 15.49
CA GLY A 286 -16.15 -20.36 16.24
C GLY A 286 -16.04 -21.74 15.59
N LYS A 287 -15.33 -21.86 14.44
CA LYS A 287 -15.12 -23.11 13.71
C LYS A 287 -13.65 -23.48 13.63
N THR A 288 -13.38 -24.75 13.48
CA THR A 288 -12.03 -25.30 13.31
C THR A 288 -11.77 -25.60 11.84
N VAL A 289 -10.63 -25.13 11.33
CA VAL A 289 -10.24 -25.27 9.93
C VAL A 289 -8.89 -25.99 9.87
N ALA A 290 -8.87 -27.20 9.35
CA ALA A 290 -7.63 -27.93 9.10
C ALA A 290 -7.19 -27.72 7.65
N VAL A 291 -5.92 -27.38 7.45
CA VAL A 291 -5.33 -27.14 6.13
C VAL A 291 -4.10 -28.01 5.95
N VAL A 292 -4.08 -28.78 4.87
CA VAL A 292 -2.99 -29.69 4.56
C VAL A 292 -2.22 -29.14 3.36
N VAL A 293 -0.94 -28.83 3.60
CA VAL A 293 -0.01 -28.38 2.54
C VAL A 293 1.23 -29.27 2.52
N ARG A 294 1.96 -29.24 1.42
CA ARG A 294 3.25 -29.93 1.33
C ARG A 294 4.21 -29.40 2.40
N GLY A 295 5.09 -30.25 2.94
CA GLY A 295 5.91 -29.92 4.10
C GLY A 295 6.79 -28.70 3.93
N ASP A 296 7.27 -28.42 2.74
CA ASP A 296 8.09 -27.25 2.38
C ASP A 296 7.28 -25.99 2.02
N ARG A 297 5.94 -26.03 2.11
CA ARG A 297 5.05 -24.90 1.79
C ARG A 297 4.47 -24.27 3.04
N ASP A 298 4.21 -22.97 2.99
CA ASP A 298 3.43 -22.27 4.00
C ASP A 298 2.00 -22.06 3.55
N VAL A 299 1.08 -22.11 4.52
CA VAL A 299 -0.35 -21.86 4.27
C VAL A 299 -0.55 -20.38 3.94
N ASN A 300 -1.35 -20.13 2.91
CA ASN A 300 -1.87 -18.80 2.61
C ASN A 300 -3.19 -18.60 3.36
N GLU A 301 -3.13 -17.88 4.46
CA GLU A 301 -4.29 -17.66 5.35
C GLU A 301 -5.43 -16.93 4.66
N THR A 302 -5.12 -15.98 3.77
CA THR A 302 -6.13 -15.24 3.00
C THR A 302 -6.90 -16.16 2.04
N LYS A 303 -6.20 -17.06 1.34
CA LYS A 303 -6.87 -18.04 0.46
C LYS A 303 -7.77 -18.98 1.25
N VAL A 304 -7.34 -19.42 2.43
CA VAL A 304 -8.13 -20.29 3.31
C VAL A 304 -9.35 -19.54 3.86
N ALA A 305 -9.18 -18.31 4.35
CA ALA A 305 -10.28 -17.47 4.81
C ALA A 305 -11.33 -17.24 3.71
N ASN A 306 -10.88 -16.97 2.49
CA ASN A 306 -11.77 -16.83 1.33
C ASN A 306 -12.53 -18.12 1.01
N ALA A 307 -11.93 -19.30 1.17
CA ALA A 307 -12.57 -20.58 0.91
C ALA A 307 -13.71 -20.91 1.88
N ILE A 308 -13.69 -20.37 3.10
CA ILE A 308 -14.79 -20.50 4.07
C ILE A 308 -15.84 -19.38 3.94
N GLY A 309 -15.67 -18.48 2.96
CA GLY A 309 -16.59 -17.35 2.73
C GLY A 309 -16.22 -16.07 3.48
N GLY A 310 -15.00 -15.97 3.98
CA GLY A 310 -14.49 -14.89 4.83
C GLY A 310 -14.60 -15.23 6.32
N ALA A 311 -13.73 -14.66 7.13
CA ALA A 311 -13.75 -14.75 8.58
C ALA A 311 -13.34 -13.42 9.22
N VAL A 312 -13.97 -13.06 10.33
CA VAL A 312 -13.62 -11.89 11.14
C VAL A 312 -12.42 -12.21 12.04
N GLU A 313 -12.46 -13.37 12.66
CA GLU A 313 -11.35 -13.94 13.43
C GLU A 313 -10.78 -15.13 12.64
N PHE A 314 -9.52 -15.04 12.25
CA PHE A 314 -8.80 -16.14 11.62
C PHE A 314 -7.38 -16.19 12.19
N GLU A 315 -7.11 -17.20 13.01
CA GLU A 315 -5.82 -17.36 13.70
C GLU A 315 -5.44 -18.82 13.87
N LEU A 316 -4.16 -19.10 14.11
CA LEU A 316 -3.72 -20.44 14.47
C LEU A 316 -4.44 -20.90 15.74
N ALA A 317 -4.95 -22.12 15.73
CA ALA A 317 -5.69 -22.69 16.84
C ALA A 317 -4.76 -22.87 18.07
N SER A 318 -5.34 -22.71 19.26
CA SER A 318 -4.65 -22.99 20.52
C SER A 318 -4.30 -24.47 20.65
N GLU A 319 -3.30 -24.79 21.48
CA GLU A 319 -2.91 -26.18 21.77
C GLU A 319 -4.11 -27.04 22.27
N ASP A 320 -4.98 -26.45 23.11
CA ASP A 320 -6.18 -27.13 23.60
C ASP A 320 -7.16 -27.43 22.45
N THR A 321 -7.35 -26.51 21.52
CA THR A 321 -8.17 -26.71 20.33
C THR A 321 -7.57 -27.78 19.44
N ILE A 322 -6.25 -27.73 19.18
CA ILE A 322 -5.54 -28.74 18.38
C ILE A 322 -5.74 -30.13 19.01
N LYS A 323 -5.57 -30.25 20.32
CA LYS A 323 -5.76 -31.50 21.05
C LYS A 323 -7.23 -31.99 21.01
N ALA A 324 -8.19 -31.08 21.06
CA ALA A 324 -9.60 -31.44 20.95
C ALA A 324 -9.96 -32.00 19.56
N VAL A 325 -9.39 -31.44 18.49
CA VAL A 325 -9.66 -31.79 17.10
C VAL A 325 -8.91 -33.06 16.66
N THR A 326 -7.66 -33.24 17.13
CA THR A 326 -6.79 -34.35 16.71
C THR A 326 -6.70 -35.47 17.73
N GLY A 327 -6.81 -35.18 19.00
CA GLY A 327 -6.48 -36.08 20.10
C GLY A 327 -4.98 -36.13 20.43
N ALA A 328 -4.14 -35.31 19.81
CA ALA A 328 -2.69 -35.31 19.93
C ALA A 328 -2.14 -33.90 20.28
N GLU A 329 -0.91 -33.87 20.73
CA GLU A 329 -0.15 -32.63 20.93
C GLU A 329 0.23 -31.99 19.58
N VAL A 330 0.65 -30.71 19.64
CA VAL A 330 1.16 -29.97 18.49
C VAL A 330 2.32 -30.73 17.84
N GLY A 331 2.36 -30.76 16.50
CA GLY A 331 3.38 -31.50 15.71
C GLY A 331 2.89 -32.84 15.18
N PHE A 332 1.78 -33.38 15.68
CA PHE A 332 1.27 -34.71 15.28
C PHE A 332 -0.09 -34.68 14.57
N ALA A 333 -0.55 -33.47 14.19
CA ALA A 333 -1.79 -33.31 13.45
C ALA A 333 -1.69 -33.88 12.03
N GLY A 334 -2.70 -34.61 11.59
CA GLY A 334 -2.79 -35.18 10.24
C GLY A 334 -4.21 -35.21 9.69
N PRO A 335 -4.41 -35.41 8.38
CA PRO A 335 -5.73 -35.34 7.75
C PRO A 335 -6.60 -36.59 8.05
N ILE A 336 -6.01 -37.72 8.42
CA ILE A 336 -6.73 -38.98 8.58
C ILE A 336 -7.53 -39.00 9.88
N GLY A 337 -8.85 -38.99 9.79
CA GLY A 337 -9.73 -39.06 10.94
C GLY A 337 -9.79 -37.80 11.81
N ILE A 338 -9.31 -36.66 11.32
CA ILE A 338 -9.38 -35.37 12.02
C ILE A 338 -10.84 -34.92 12.19
N LYS A 339 -11.13 -34.24 13.31
CA LYS A 339 -12.49 -33.77 13.65
C LYS A 339 -12.60 -32.25 13.53
N ALA A 340 -12.13 -31.69 12.42
CA ALA A 340 -12.29 -30.28 12.11
C ALA A 340 -13.61 -30.02 11.37
N ASP A 341 -14.16 -28.79 11.49
CA ASP A 341 -15.36 -28.38 10.76
C ASP A 341 -15.12 -28.28 9.26
N TYR A 342 -13.89 -27.88 8.87
CA TYR A 342 -13.41 -27.83 7.50
C TYR A 342 -12.09 -28.57 7.37
N LEU A 343 -11.91 -29.29 6.25
CA LEU A 343 -10.65 -29.91 5.88
C LEU A 343 -10.30 -29.51 4.44
N PHE A 344 -9.29 -28.66 4.30
CA PHE A 344 -8.76 -28.18 3.04
C PHE A 344 -7.46 -28.90 2.69
N ILE A 345 -7.34 -29.34 1.44
CA ILE A 345 -6.17 -30.04 0.93
C ILE A 345 -5.58 -29.25 -0.25
N ASP A 346 -4.35 -28.81 -0.12
CA ASP A 346 -3.67 -28.15 -1.22
C ASP A 346 -3.48 -29.09 -2.42
N GLN A 347 -3.63 -28.56 -3.64
CA GLN A 347 -3.51 -29.33 -4.87
C GLN A 347 -2.17 -30.07 -4.97
N GLU A 348 -1.06 -29.49 -4.49
CA GLU A 348 0.25 -30.18 -4.52
C GLU A 348 0.26 -31.44 -3.65
N VAL A 349 -0.53 -31.52 -2.58
CA VAL A 349 -0.67 -32.73 -1.76
C VAL A 349 -1.49 -33.80 -2.49
N VAL A 350 -2.51 -33.39 -3.24
CA VAL A 350 -3.31 -34.31 -4.10
C VAL A 350 -2.45 -34.95 -5.16
N ASP A 351 -1.51 -34.21 -5.73
CA ASP A 351 -0.62 -34.64 -6.79
C ASP A 351 0.54 -35.53 -6.29
N GLN A 352 0.74 -35.60 -4.96
CA GLN A 352 1.76 -36.47 -4.35
C GLN A 352 1.27 -37.92 -4.14
N ARG A 353 2.24 -38.82 -3.91
CA ARG A 353 2.02 -40.22 -3.51
C ARG A 353 2.90 -40.57 -2.32
N ASN A 354 2.38 -41.44 -1.46
CA ASN A 354 3.12 -42.05 -0.36
C ASN A 354 3.70 -41.00 0.62
N VAL A 355 2.94 -39.93 0.91
CA VAL A 355 3.37 -38.85 1.80
C VAL A 355 3.40 -39.31 3.27
N ILE A 356 4.23 -38.64 4.06
CA ILE A 356 4.24 -38.77 5.53
C ILE A 356 3.39 -37.67 6.12
N VAL A 357 2.44 -38.04 6.98
CA VAL A 357 1.50 -37.12 7.67
C VAL A 357 1.51 -37.40 9.17
N GLY A 358 1.02 -36.45 9.98
CA GLY A 358 0.76 -36.68 11.39
C GLY A 358 -0.30 -37.78 11.59
N ALA A 359 -0.18 -38.55 12.69
CA ALA A 359 -1.08 -39.67 12.98
C ALA A 359 -2.29 -39.28 13.86
N ASN A 360 -2.47 -38.01 14.23
CA ASN A 360 -3.40 -37.58 15.27
C ASN A 360 -3.21 -38.34 16.59
N LYS A 361 -1.98 -38.73 16.88
CA LYS A 361 -1.53 -39.47 18.04
C LYS A 361 -0.13 -38.96 18.42
N THR A 362 0.01 -38.48 19.66
CA THR A 362 1.28 -37.93 20.15
C THR A 362 2.42 -38.97 20.00
N GLY A 363 3.52 -38.56 19.38
CA GLY A 363 4.70 -39.37 19.14
C GLY A 363 4.61 -40.30 17.92
N TYR A 364 3.63 -40.12 17.03
CA TYR A 364 3.44 -40.98 15.85
C TYR A 364 3.15 -40.20 14.57
N HIS A 365 3.66 -40.73 13.45
CA HIS A 365 3.33 -40.30 12.09
C HIS A 365 2.89 -41.49 11.25
N ILE A 366 2.19 -41.21 10.16
CA ILE A 366 1.74 -42.22 9.18
C ILE A 366 2.56 -42.05 7.92
N GLN A 367 3.19 -43.12 7.47
CA GLN A 367 3.92 -43.21 6.22
C GLN A 367 3.04 -43.80 5.13
N ASN A 368 3.27 -43.37 3.88
CA ASN A 368 2.58 -43.81 2.67
C ASN A 368 1.07 -43.49 2.67
N ALA A 369 0.70 -42.35 3.27
CA ALA A 369 -0.65 -41.84 3.14
C ALA A 369 -0.88 -41.29 1.72
N ASN A 370 -2.08 -41.51 1.19
CA ASN A 370 -2.44 -41.07 -0.16
C ASN A 370 -3.83 -40.41 -0.16
N PHE A 371 -3.94 -39.24 -0.81
CA PHE A 371 -5.22 -38.61 -1.06
C PHE A 371 -6.13 -39.51 -1.90
N GLY A 372 -7.44 -39.51 -1.60
CA GLY A 372 -8.45 -40.31 -2.27
C GLY A 372 -8.51 -41.78 -1.84
N ARG A 373 -7.47 -42.32 -1.15
CA ARG A 373 -7.49 -43.63 -0.53
C ARG A 373 -7.62 -43.58 0.98
N ASP A 374 -6.83 -42.70 1.66
CA ASP A 374 -6.68 -42.69 3.11
C ASP A 374 -7.34 -41.46 3.74
N PHE A 375 -7.43 -40.37 2.99
CA PHE A 375 -8.09 -39.14 3.40
C PHE A 375 -8.67 -38.40 2.20
N GLU A 376 -9.70 -37.61 2.46
CA GLU A 376 -10.38 -36.74 1.51
C GLU A 376 -10.63 -35.37 2.16
N GLY A 377 -10.83 -34.32 1.34
CA GLY A 377 -11.13 -32.96 1.79
C GLY A 377 -11.42 -32.04 0.60
N GLN A 378 -11.72 -30.80 0.87
CA GLN A 378 -11.92 -29.80 -0.17
C GLN A 378 -10.57 -29.41 -0.78
N VAL A 379 -10.40 -29.65 -2.08
CA VAL A 379 -9.16 -29.40 -2.80
C VAL A 379 -9.13 -27.96 -3.31
N GLY A 380 -7.97 -27.30 -3.22
CA GLY A 380 -7.76 -25.95 -3.72
C GLY A 380 -6.29 -25.53 -3.71
N ASP A 381 -6.04 -24.26 -4.01
CA ASP A 381 -4.73 -23.61 -3.87
C ASP A 381 -4.72 -22.88 -2.53
N PHE A 382 -4.03 -23.44 -1.53
CA PHE A 382 -4.00 -22.93 -0.16
C PHE A 382 -2.59 -22.60 0.33
N ARG A 383 -1.60 -22.62 -0.54
CA ARG A 383 -0.20 -22.34 -0.21
C ARG A 383 0.23 -20.95 -0.65
N ASN A 384 1.26 -20.42 0.00
CA ASN A 384 2.02 -19.30 -0.51
C ASN A 384 2.92 -19.75 -1.68
N VAL A 385 3.05 -18.87 -2.67
CA VAL A 385 4.04 -19.01 -3.73
C VAL A 385 5.43 -18.80 -3.14
N GLN A 386 6.43 -19.53 -3.65
CA GLN A 386 7.83 -19.39 -3.28
C GLN A 386 8.67 -18.91 -4.46
N GLU A 387 9.81 -18.31 -4.15
CA GLU A 387 10.76 -17.89 -5.17
C GLU A 387 11.23 -19.08 -6.01
N GLY A 388 11.23 -18.92 -7.32
CA GLY A 388 11.55 -19.97 -8.27
C GLY A 388 10.37 -20.86 -8.69
N ASP A 389 9.19 -20.74 -8.09
CA ASP A 389 7.97 -21.41 -8.55
C ASP A 389 7.65 -21.00 -10.00
N LYS A 390 6.99 -21.88 -10.74
CA LYS A 390 6.66 -21.62 -12.14
C LYS A 390 5.46 -20.68 -12.29
N CYS A 391 5.64 -19.64 -13.09
CA CYS A 391 4.60 -18.67 -13.41
C CYS A 391 3.36 -19.34 -14.05
N PRO A 392 2.14 -19.04 -13.57
CA PRO A 392 0.92 -19.64 -14.10
C PRO A 392 0.60 -19.20 -15.54
N LYS A 393 1.16 -18.05 -16.02
CA LYS A 393 0.96 -17.56 -17.39
C LYS A 393 1.96 -18.14 -18.39
N CYS A 394 3.25 -18.16 -18.06
CA CYS A 394 4.30 -18.48 -19.04
C CYS A 394 5.27 -19.60 -18.61
N GLY A 395 5.17 -20.11 -17.38
CA GLY A 395 6.01 -21.18 -16.86
C GLY A 395 7.44 -20.77 -16.47
N GLN A 396 7.83 -19.51 -16.62
CA GLN A 396 9.13 -19.00 -16.16
C GLN A 396 9.17 -18.89 -14.63
N PRO A 397 10.35 -18.87 -14.00
CA PRO A 397 10.46 -18.73 -12.56
C PRO A 397 9.84 -17.42 -12.06
N LEU A 398 9.17 -17.50 -10.92
CA LEU A 398 8.64 -16.35 -10.18
C LEU A 398 9.71 -15.81 -9.23
N GLU A 399 9.71 -14.52 -9.06
CA GLU A 399 10.55 -13.77 -8.12
C GLU A 399 9.67 -13.11 -7.07
N ILE A 400 10.20 -12.93 -5.84
CA ILE A 400 9.50 -12.29 -4.72
C ILE A 400 10.29 -11.07 -4.28
N MET A 401 9.61 -9.96 -4.10
CA MET A 401 10.19 -8.74 -3.56
C MET A 401 9.23 -8.06 -2.59
N ARG A 402 9.78 -7.16 -1.77
CA ARG A 402 8.96 -6.31 -0.92
C ARG A 402 8.52 -5.05 -1.64
N GLY A 403 7.34 -4.56 -1.27
CA GLY A 403 6.75 -3.37 -1.83
C GLY A 403 5.95 -2.55 -0.83
N VAL A 404 5.70 -1.31 -1.21
CA VAL A 404 4.82 -0.36 -0.52
C VAL A 404 3.62 -0.10 -1.39
N GLU A 405 2.42 -0.39 -0.89
CA GLU A 405 1.16 -0.06 -1.54
C GLU A 405 0.91 1.45 -1.47
N VAL A 406 0.89 2.14 -2.61
CA VAL A 406 0.61 3.59 -2.69
C VAL A 406 -0.81 3.90 -3.16
N GLY A 407 -1.44 2.96 -3.85
CA GLY A 407 -2.82 3.07 -4.30
C GLY A 407 -3.46 1.70 -4.50
N HIS A 408 -4.77 1.63 -4.31
CA HIS A 408 -5.56 0.42 -4.45
C HIS A 408 -6.88 0.71 -5.12
N ILE A 409 -7.29 -0.13 -6.06
CA ILE A 409 -8.54 0.01 -6.81
C ILE A 409 -9.34 -1.29 -6.76
N PHE A 410 -10.66 -1.18 -6.59
CA PHE A 410 -11.55 -2.32 -6.38
C PHE A 410 -12.80 -2.27 -7.26
N LYS A 411 -13.25 -3.42 -7.74
CA LYS A 411 -14.59 -3.65 -8.27
C LYS A 411 -15.46 -4.22 -7.14
N LEU A 412 -16.21 -3.37 -6.44
CA LEU A 412 -17.00 -3.78 -5.27
C LEU A 412 -18.29 -4.54 -5.63
N GLY A 413 -18.83 -4.30 -6.84
CA GLY A 413 -20.13 -4.85 -7.23
C GLY A 413 -21.29 -4.21 -6.48
N THR A 414 -22.23 -5.01 -5.98
CA THR A 414 -23.47 -4.57 -5.34
C THR A 414 -23.48 -4.69 -3.81
N LYS A 415 -22.35 -5.08 -3.20
CA LYS A 415 -22.24 -5.37 -1.75
C LYS A 415 -22.84 -4.26 -0.88
N TYR A 416 -22.45 -3.01 -1.12
CA TYR A 416 -22.92 -1.87 -0.32
C TYR A 416 -24.28 -1.36 -0.78
N SER A 417 -24.54 -1.32 -2.08
CA SER A 417 -25.82 -0.86 -2.61
C SER A 417 -26.98 -1.77 -2.22
N GLU A 418 -26.79 -3.08 -2.20
CA GLU A 418 -27.81 -4.03 -1.74
C GLU A 418 -28.07 -3.91 -0.25
N SER A 419 -27.03 -3.94 0.59
CA SER A 419 -27.17 -3.86 2.04
C SER A 419 -27.79 -2.54 2.52
N MET A 420 -27.48 -1.42 1.83
CA MET A 420 -27.95 -0.08 2.18
C MET A 420 -29.12 0.43 1.34
N GLY A 421 -29.67 -0.40 0.44
CA GLY A 421 -30.82 -0.05 -0.39
C GLY A 421 -30.57 1.06 -1.41
N ALA A 422 -29.36 1.18 -1.94
CA ALA A 422 -29.01 2.15 -2.99
C ALA A 422 -29.39 1.60 -4.37
N THR A 423 -30.56 1.99 -4.87
CA THR A 423 -31.14 1.50 -6.13
C THR A 423 -31.50 2.64 -7.07
N PHE A 424 -31.60 2.33 -8.35
CA PHE A 424 -32.07 3.24 -9.40
C PHE A 424 -33.12 2.54 -10.28
N LEU A 425 -33.91 3.30 -11.02
CA LEU A 425 -34.83 2.77 -12.02
C LEU A 425 -34.13 2.64 -13.37
N ASP A 426 -34.13 1.44 -13.92
CA ASP A 426 -33.59 1.16 -15.26
C ASP A 426 -34.50 1.72 -16.38
N GLN A 427 -34.14 1.49 -17.65
CA GLN A 427 -34.89 1.97 -18.82
C GLN A 427 -36.33 1.43 -18.89
N ASN A 428 -36.60 0.30 -18.20
CA ASN A 428 -37.90 -0.33 -18.16
C ASN A 428 -38.71 0.04 -16.89
N GLY A 429 -38.15 0.94 -16.06
CA GLY A 429 -38.77 1.33 -14.78
C GLY A 429 -38.60 0.28 -13.67
N LYS A 430 -37.71 -0.70 -13.84
CA LYS A 430 -37.42 -1.72 -12.83
C LYS A 430 -36.31 -1.21 -11.91
N SER A 431 -36.48 -1.42 -10.60
CA SER A 431 -35.46 -1.11 -9.60
C SER A 431 -34.29 -2.08 -9.72
N GLN A 432 -33.07 -1.52 -9.79
CA GLN A 432 -31.81 -2.26 -9.85
C GLN A 432 -30.86 -1.72 -8.78
N PRO A 433 -30.03 -2.56 -8.14
CA PRO A 433 -28.95 -2.07 -7.26
C PRO A 433 -27.87 -1.35 -8.10
N ILE A 434 -27.32 -0.29 -7.55
CA ILE A 434 -26.18 0.42 -8.16
C ILE A 434 -24.92 -0.44 -8.04
N ILE A 435 -24.14 -0.54 -9.11
CA ILE A 435 -22.86 -1.26 -9.10
C ILE A 435 -21.73 -0.27 -8.77
N MET A 436 -20.86 -0.66 -7.83
CA MET A 436 -19.87 0.27 -7.24
C MET A 436 -18.43 -0.20 -7.45
N GLY A 437 -17.53 0.77 -7.58
CA GLY A 437 -16.09 0.62 -7.43
C GLY A 437 -15.57 1.55 -6.33
N CYS A 438 -14.41 1.24 -5.74
CA CYS A 438 -13.69 2.17 -4.87
C CYS A 438 -12.20 2.23 -5.19
N TYR A 439 -11.59 3.39 -4.96
CA TYR A 439 -10.27 3.71 -5.46
C TYR A 439 -9.53 4.61 -4.47
N GLY A 440 -8.52 4.09 -3.76
CA GLY A 440 -7.78 4.79 -2.70
C GLY A 440 -6.34 5.14 -3.07
N ILE A 441 -5.86 6.33 -2.66
CA ILE A 441 -4.44 6.74 -2.70
C ILE A 441 -4.08 7.36 -1.35
N GLY A 442 -3.04 6.84 -0.70
CA GLY A 442 -2.46 7.45 0.50
C GLY A 442 -1.52 8.58 0.13
N VAL A 443 -1.87 9.84 0.46
CA VAL A 443 -1.10 11.03 0.05
C VAL A 443 0.29 11.04 0.71
N GLU A 444 0.35 10.94 2.03
CA GLU A 444 1.62 10.95 2.76
C GLU A 444 2.49 9.72 2.42
N ARG A 445 1.86 8.57 2.19
CA ARG A 445 2.55 7.34 1.79
C ARG A 445 3.17 7.49 0.40
N THR A 446 2.47 8.11 -0.54
CA THR A 446 3.01 8.44 -1.87
C THR A 446 4.24 9.32 -1.76
N VAL A 447 4.19 10.39 -0.95
CA VAL A 447 5.35 11.28 -0.74
C VAL A 447 6.51 10.54 -0.09
N ALA A 448 6.25 9.70 0.92
CA ALA A 448 7.30 8.90 1.55
C ALA A 448 7.95 7.92 0.55
N ALA A 449 7.14 7.27 -0.31
CA ALA A 449 7.64 6.38 -1.36
C ALA A 449 8.50 7.12 -2.39
N VAL A 450 8.13 8.36 -2.76
CA VAL A 450 8.97 9.21 -3.62
C VAL A 450 10.31 9.48 -2.95
N ILE A 451 10.35 9.79 -1.66
CA ILE A 451 11.62 10.03 -0.95
C ILE A 451 12.47 8.75 -0.90
N GLU A 452 11.86 7.58 -0.71
CA GLU A 452 12.61 6.30 -0.73
C GLU A 452 13.28 6.04 -2.10
N GLN A 453 12.68 6.48 -3.21
CA GLN A 453 13.28 6.35 -4.54
C GLN A 453 14.21 7.50 -4.92
N HIS A 454 13.98 8.71 -4.38
CA HIS A 454 14.63 9.95 -4.81
C HIS A 454 15.35 10.64 -3.65
N HIS A 455 16.50 10.11 -3.27
CA HIS A 455 17.38 10.69 -2.25
C HIS A 455 18.86 10.34 -2.50
N ASP A 456 19.74 11.01 -1.80
CA ASP A 456 21.16 10.65 -1.65
C ASP A 456 21.61 10.87 -0.18
N GLU A 457 22.88 10.70 0.10
CA GLU A 457 23.47 10.92 1.43
C GLU A 457 23.32 12.36 1.96
N ASN A 458 23.05 13.33 1.08
CA ASN A 458 22.90 14.74 1.45
C ASN A 458 21.44 15.11 1.78
N GLY A 459 20.46 14.39 1.24
CA GLY A 459 19.05 14.67 1.47
C GLY A 459 18.12 14.21 0.36
N ILE A 460 16.95 14.83 0.31
CA ILE A 460 15.90 14.51 -0.67
C ILE A 460 16.28 15.04 -2.06
N ILE A 461 15.77 14.38 -3.11
CA ILE A 461 15.86 14.82 -4.52
C ILE A 461 14.44 14.90 -5.07
N TRP A 462 13.77 16.03 -4.90
CA TRP A 462 12.38 16.15 -5.34
C TRP A 462 12.23 16.15 -6.86
N PRO A 463 11.25 15.38 -7.40
CA PRO A 463 10.66 15.65 -8.70
C PRO A 463 10.15 17.10 -8.76
N LEU A 464 10.38 17.78 -9.88
CA LEU A 464 10.03 19.21 -10.00
C LEU A 464 8.55 19.48 -9.76
N ALA A 465 7.67 18.56 -10.17
CA ALA A 465 6.21 18.71 -10.06
C ALA A 465 5.70 18.78 -8.60
N ILE A 466 6.41 18.12 -7.66
CA ILE A 466 5.98 18.04 -6.24
C ILE A 466 6.95 18.73 -5.28
N ALA A 467 8.03 19.30 -5.78
CA ALA A 467 9.01 20.01 -4.96
C ALA A 467 8.35 21.13 -4.14
N PRO A 468 8.66 21.27 -2.83
CA PRO A 468 8.02 22.29 -1.97
C PRO A 468 8.29 23.71 -2.44
N TYR A 469 9.44 23.92 -3.06
CA TYR A 469 9.86 25.10 -3.82
C TYR A 469 10.71 24.63 -4.99
N HIS A 470 10.63 25.35 -6.11
CA HIS A 470 11.35 24.98 -7.32
C HIS A 470 12.80 25.46 -7.30
N VAL A 471 13.03 26.65 -6.73
CA VAL A 471 14.32 27.33 -6.71
C VAL A 471 14.64 27.83 -5.31
N VAL A 472 15.90 27.72 -4.91
CA VAL A 472 16.46 28.47 -3.79
C VAL A 472 17.54 29.44 -4.27
N VAL A 473 17.40 30.72 -3.92
CA VAL A 473 18.42 31.75 -4.18
C VAL A 473 19.24 31.96 -2.90
N VAL A 474 20.55 31.78 -3.00
CA VAL A 474 21.48 31.78 -1.87
C VAL A 474 22.53 32.88 -2.03
N PRO A 475 22.38 34.06 -1.40
CA PRO A 475 23.47 35.00 -1.24
C PRO A 475 24.52 34.41 -0.30
N VAL A 476 25.76 34.27 -0.77
CA VAL A 476 26.87 33.68 0.00
C VAL A 476 27.16 34.46 1.27
N ASN A 477 27.04 35.80 1.19
CA ASN A 477 27.22 36.68 2.33
C ASN A 477 26.15 37.80 2.33
N VAL A 478 25.18 37.70 3.21
CA VAL A 478 24.08 38.67 3.34
C VAL A 478 24.52 40.05 3.88
N LYS A 479 25.76 40.19 4.41
CA LYS A 479 26.35 41.47 4.84
C LYS A 479 26.96 42.24 3.70
N LYS A 480 27.20 41.60 2.56
CA LYS A 480 27.61 42.25 1.32
C LYS A 480 26.37 42.69 0.57
N GLU A 481 26.17 44.00 0.47
CA GLU A 481 24.99 44.62 -0.17
C GLU A 481 24.81 44.09 -1.59
N GLU A 482 25.89 44.03 -2.40
CA GLU A 482 25.87 43.51 -3.75
C GLU A 482 25.34 42.06 -3.86
N HIS A 483 25.68 41.16 -2.91
CA HIS A 483 25.17 39.79 -2.91
C HIS A 483 23.70 39.74 -2.58
N LEU A 484 23.24 40.53 -1.58
CA LEU A 484 21.88 40.54 -1.14
C LEU A 484 20.93 41.19 -2.16
N GLU A 485 21.32 42.37 -2.70
CA GLU A 485 20.49 43.08 -3.69
C GLU A 485 20.30 42.27 -4.98
N ASN A 486 21.35 41.65 -5.51
CA ASN A 486 21.21 40.80 -6.68
C ASN A 486 20.42 39.52 -6.40
N ALA A 487 20.59 38.92 -5.22
CA ALA A 487 19.76 37.77 -4.82
C ALA A 487 18.28 38.16 -4.71
N GLU A 488 17.98 39.35 -4.18
CA GLU A 488 16.59 39.87 -4.11
C GLU A 488 16.00 40.19 -5.48
N LYS A 489 16.81 40.71 -6.40
CA LYS A 489 16.41 40.96 -7.79
C LYS A 489 16.01 39.66 -8.46
N ILE A 490 16.89 38.64 -8.44
CA ILE A 490 16.63 37.30 -9.01
C ILE A 490 15.39 36.68 -8.36
N TYR A 491 15.27 36.73 -7.04
CA TYR A 491 14.11 36.23 -6.30
C TYR A 491 12.80 36.83 -6.82
N LYS A 492 12.74 38.16 -6.96
CA LYS A 492 11.54 38.88 -7.43
C LYS A 492 11.20 38.58 -8.87
N GLU A 493 12.23 38.47 -9.75
CA GLU A 493 12.03 38.11 -11.16
C GLU A 493 11.44 36.72 -11.32
N LEU A 494 11.96 35.73 -10.61
CA LEU A 494 11.46 34.37 -10.64
C LEU A 494 10.06 34.27 -10.05
N GLU A 495 9.80 34.96 -8.91
CA GLU A 495 8.47 34.99 -8.28
C GLU A 495 7.44 35.64 -9.20
N ALA A 496 7.78 36.74 -9.89
CA ALA A 496 6.90 37.39 -10.86
C ALA A 496 6.59 36.53 -12.09
N ALA A 497 7.45 35.56 -12.41
CA ALA A 497 7.27 34.61 -13.48
C ALA A 497 6.49 33.35 -13.05
N GLY A 498 5.96 33.30 -11.83
CA GLY A 498 5.20 32.16 -11.29
C GLY A 498 6.06 31.01 -10.74
N VAL A 499 7.37 31.21 -10.57
CA VAL A 499 8.26 30.22 -9.96
C VAL A 499 8.13 30.29 -8.45
N GLU A 500 7.99 29.16 -7.78
CA GLU A 500 8.01 29.10 -6.31
C GLU A 500 9.46 29.14 -5.82
N VAL A 501 9.84 30.27 -5.20
CA VAL A 501 11.24 30.56 -4.85
C VAL A 501 11.41 30.72 -3.34
N LEU A 502 12.50 30.14 -2.82
CA LEU A 502 13.06 30.46 -1.50
C LEU A 502 14.22 31.46 -1.66
N LEU A 503 14.29 32.45 -0.78
CA LEU A 503 15.48 33.28 -0.60
C LEU A 503 16.12 32.93 0.75
N ASP A 504 17.34 32.39 0.73
CA ASP A 504 18.07 32.12 1.98
C ASP A 504 18.80 33.38 2.47
N ASP A 505 18.03 34.27 3.02
CA ASP A 505 18.47 35.56 3.61
C ASP A 505 18.99 35.42 5.05
N ARG A 506 19.20 34.21 5.56
CA ARG A 506 19.76 33.95 6.89
C ARG A 506 21.22 34.39 6.96
N ASN A 507 21.63 34.95 8.10
CA ASN A 507 23.04 35.30 8.34
C ASN A 507 23.82 34.06 8.80
N GLU A 508 23.93 33.08 7.90
CA GLU A 508 24.65 31.82 8.11
C GLU A 508 25.78 31.64 7.11
N ARG A 509 26.73 30.74 7.41
CA ARG A 509 27.84 30.40 6.49
C ARG A 509 27.29 29.72 5.24
N ALA A 510 27.88 30.00 4.08
CA ALA A 510 27.48 29.44 2.79
C ALA A 510 27.37 27.90 2.82
N GLY A 511 28.35 27.23 3.42
CA GLY A 511 28.31 25.75 3.52
C GLY A 511 27.15 25.20 4.35
N PHE A 512 26.66 25.95 5.34
CA PHE A 512 25.46 25.57 6.09
C PHE A 512 24.20 25.73 5.23
N LYS A 513 24.08 26.87 4.51
CA LYS A 513 22.98 27.11 3.58
C LYS A 513 22.90 26.06 2.46
N PHE A 514 24.05 25.64 1.92
CA PHE A 514 24.11 24.61 0.89
C PHE A 514 23.66 23.25 1.41
N LYS A 515 24.11 22.86 2.62
CA LYS A 515 23.66 21.60 3.25
C LYS A 515 22.17 21.59 3.54
N ASP A 516 21.61 22.71 4.01
CA ASP A 516 20.16 22.82 4.19
C ASP A 516 19.41 22.72 2.84
N SER A 517 19.90 23.41 1.81
CA SER A 517 19.32 23.33 0.46
C SER A 517 19.31 21.90 -0.08
N ASP A 518 20.42 21.17 0.10
CA ASP A 518 20.55 19.79 -0.36
C ASP A 518 19.66 18.84 0.49
N LEU A 519 19.58 19.04 1.81
CA LEU A 519 18.71 18.28 2.70
C LEU A 519 17.21 18.48 2.34
N LEU A 520 16.81 19.72 2.09
CA LEU A 520 15.45 20.08 1.69
C LEU A 520 15.10 19.58 0.28
N GLY A 521 16.09 19.25 -0.52
CA GLY A 521 15.90 18.70 -1.86
C GLY A 521 15.38 19.70 -2.89
N ILE A 522 15.65 21.00 -2.73
CA ILE A 522 15.18 22.02 -3.68
C ILE A 522 15.83 21.79 -5.05
N PRO A 523 15.04 21.60 -6.14
CA PRO A 523 15.55 21.16 -7.44
C PRO A 523 16.63 22.04 -8.05
N MET A 524 16.51 23.36 -7.90
CA MET A 524 17.44 24.34 -8.47
C MET A 524 17.99 25.27 -7.41
N ARG A 525 19.30 25.45 -7.39
CA ARG A 525 19.98 26.41 -6.52
C ARG A 525 20.70 27.46 -7.33
N ILE A 526 20.45 28.73 -7.03
CA ILE A 526 21.11 29.88 -7.61
C ILE A 526 21.96 30.50 -6.51
N THR A 527 23.30 30.49 -6.68
CA THR A 527 24.23 31.01 -5.70
C THR A 527 24.78 32.36 -6.17
N VAL A 528 24.51 33.40 -5.40
CA VAL A 528 25.03 34.76 -5.62
C VAL A 528 26.31 34.93 -4.79
N GLY A 529 27.46 34.82 -5.44
CA GLY A 529 28.78 34.84 -4.81
C GLY A 529 29.71 35.83 -5.44
N LYS A 530 30.99 35.47 -5.48
CA LYS A 530 32.08 36.37 -5.96
C LYS A 530 31.94 36.77 -7.43
N ASP A 531 31.34 35.89 -8.26
CA ASP A 531 31.24 36.12 -9.70
C ASP A 531 30.15 37.15 -10.08
N ILE A 532 29.42 37.65 -9.07
CA ILE A 532 28.36 38.64 -9.26
C ILE A 532 28.92 40.00 -9.73
N VAL A 533 30.17 40.32 -9.41
CA VAL A 533 30.87 41.53 -9.91
C VAL A 533 30.99 41.54 -11.44
N ASP A 534 30.96 40.36 -12.07
CA ASP A 534 30.95 40.16 -13.52
C ASP A 534 29.52 39.89 -14.05
N GLY A 535 28.49 40.14 -13.25
CA GLY A 535 27.10 39.89 -13.61
C GLY A 535 26.76 38.40 -13.73
N LYS A 536 27.48 37.50 -13.04
CA LYS A 536 27.33 36.05 -13.14
C LYS A 536 26.95 35.42 -11.81
N VAL A 537 26.19 34.31 -11.89
CA VAL A 537 25.78 33.49 -10.76
C VAL A 537 26.08 32.03 -11.03
N GLU A 538 26.15 31.25 -9.98
CA GLU A 538 26.26 29.79 -10.05
C GLU A 538 24.87 29.17 -10.06
N PHE A 539 24.53 28.39 -11.07
CA PHE A 539 23.32 27.59 -11.18
C PHE A 539 23.66 26.11 -10.95
N LYS A 540 22.92 25.43 -10.10
CA LYS A 540 23.11 24.00 -9.83
C LYS A 540 21.77 23.28 -9.73
N LEU A 541 21.66 22.14 -10.43
CA LEU A 541 20.57 21.18 -10.24
C LEU A 541 20.87 20.28 -9.04
N ARG A 542 19.88 20.01 -8.19
CA ARG A 542 20.03 19.16 -6.99
C ARG A 542 20.51 17.74 -7.35
N LYS A 543 20.00 17.19 -8.43
CA LYS A 543 20.31 15.82 -8.89
C LYS A 543 21.66 15.69 -9.62
N GLU A 544 22.33 16.80 -9.91
CA GLU A 544 23.60 16.82 -10.66
C GLU A 544 24.76 17.26 -9.76
N ALA A 545 25.94 16.68 -9.98
CA ALA A 545 27.14 17.07 -9.24
C ALA A 545 27.70 18.42 -9.72
N ASP A 546 27.62 18.65 -11.01
CA ASP A 546 28.21 19.82 -11.67
C ASP A 546 27.34 21.08 -11.49
N LYS A 547 27.99 22.22 -11.63
CA LYS A 547 27.37 23.54 -11.58
C LYS A 547 27.75 24.34 -12.81
N GLU A 548 26.82 25.19 -13.24
CA GLU A 548 26.99 26.09 -14.37
C GLU A 548 27.27 27.52 -13.84
N ILE A 549 28.11 28.30 -14.55
CA ILE A 549 28.23 29.75 -14.31
C ILE A 549 27.50 30.45 -15.45
N ILE A 550 26.40 31.12 -15.12
CA ILE A 550 25.53 31.78 -16.10
C ILE A 550 25.39 33.28 -15.79
N SER A 551 24.98 34.05 -16.79
CA SER A 551 24.64 35.48 -16.58
C SER A 551 23.37 35.61 -15.70
N VAL A 552 23.30 36.64 -14.90
CA VAL A 552 22.10 36.98 -14.14
C VAL A 552 20.88 37.11 -15.06
N ASP A 553 21.06 37.68 -16.24
CA ASP A 553 19.97 37.88 -17.20
C ASP A 553 19.47 36.58 -17.86
N GLU A 554 20.26 35.48 -17.82
CA GLU A 554 19.88 34.16 -18.33
C GLU A 554 19.17 33.27 -17.30
N VAL A 555 19.16 33.65 -16.02
CA VAL A 555 18.63 32.82 -14.92
C VAL A 555 17.19 32.41 -15.16
N LEU A 556 16.31 33.34 -15.53
CA LEU A 556 14.89 33.05 -15.74
C LEU A 556 14.68 32.06 -16.89
N ASP A 557 15.40 32.24 -18.01
CA ASP A 557 15.28 31.35 -19.16
C ASP A 557 15.84 29.96 -18.85
N ARG A 558 16.93 29.88 -18.09
CA ARG A 558 17.52 28.61 -17.66
C ARG A 558 16.55 27.84 -16.73
N VAL A 559 15.89 28.54 -15.79
CA VAL A 559 14.86 27.96 -14.94
C VAL A 559 13.66 27.48 -15.77
N LYS A 560 13.14 28.30 -16.69
CA LYS A 560 12.04 27.89 -17.58
C LYS A 560 12.37 26.67 -18.42
N ALA A 561 13.60 26.54 -18.89
CA ALA A 561 14.05 25.37 -19.64
C ALA A 561 13.91 24.06 -18.82
N GLU A 562 14.17 24.10 -17.50
CA GLU A 562 13.94 22.92 -16.64
C GLU A 562 12.45 22.59 -16.50
N PHE A 563 11.55 23.58 -16.42
CA PHE A 563 10.10 23.33 -16.40
C PHE A 563 9.62 22.64 -17.68
N VAL A 564 10.09 23.13 -18.83
CA VAL A 564 9.77 22.51 -20.14
C VAL A 564 10.30 21.08 -20.22
N LYS A 565 11.57 20.88 -19.83
CA LYS A 565 12.23 19.56 -19.84
C LYS A 565 11.50 18.52 -18.98
N ASN A 566 10.97 18.92 -17.83
CA ASN A 566 10.26 18.05 -16.90
C ASN A 566 8.73 18.06 -17.11
N ASN A 567 8.23 18.71 -18.15
CA ASN A 567 6.80 18.83 -18.49
C ASN A 567 5.95 19.37 -17.31
N VAL A 568 6.50 20.32 -16.57
CA VAL A 568 5.83 21.00 -15.45
C VAL A 568 5.42 22.40 -15.91
N LYS A 569 4.20 22.79 -15.57
CA LYS A 569 3.69 24.15 -15.89
C LYS A 569 4.18 25.12 -14.83
N LEU A 570 4.51 26.34 -15.26
CA LEU A 570 4.65 27.48 -14.36
C LEU A 570 3.28 27.87 -13.81
N GLY A 571 3.21 28.18 -12.51
CA GLY A 571 1.99 28.60 -11.82
C GLY A 571 1.47 29.96 -12.24
#